data_be53b4fa70433e676262e91fec7f61ed
#
_entry.id   be53b4fa70433e676262e91fec7f61ed
#
_cell.length_a   1.000
_cell.length_b   1.000
_cell.length_c   1.000
_cell.angle_alpha   90.00
_cell.angle_beta   90.00
_cell.angle_gamma   90.00
#
_symmetry.space_group_name_H-M   'P 1'
#
loop_
_entity.id
_entity.type
_entity.pdbx_description
1 polymer ?
#
loop_
_entity_poly.entity_id
_entity_poly.type
_entity_poly.pdbx_seq_one_letter_code
_entity_poly.pdbx_strand_id
1 'polypeptide(L)'
;MKETWVIKIGSSLVTRSTTGLNIKNIKSWASQINEIRKKNINVIIVSSGAIAEGIGRLGLIRRPTSSSKLQALAAIGQMGLVQAYEVAFKKYNILTAQMLLTHEDLSNRERYLNAKNT
;
A
#
# COMPACT_ATOMS: atom_id res chain seq x y z
N MET A 1 -4.95 4.18 26.39
CA MET A 1 -4.37 4.60 25.09
C MET A 1 -4.57 3.49 24.09
N LYS A 2 -5.06 3.81 22.91
CA LYS A 2 -5.31 2.81 21.87
C LYS A 2 -3.99 2.37 21.23
N GLU A 3 -3.76 1.06 21.13
CA GLU A 3 -2.57 0.49 20.51
C GLU A 3 -2.62 0.67 18.98
N THR A 4 -1.49 0.93 18.36
CA THR A 4 -1.37 1.04 16.90
C THR A 4 -0.31 0.08 16.39
N TRP A 5 -0.69 -0.75 15.43
CA TRP A 5 0.24 -1.67 14.76
C TRP A 5 0.59 -1.14 13.37
N VAL A 6 1.87 -1.20 13.06
CA VAL A 6 2.37 -0.89 11.72
C VAL A 6 2.73 -2.22 11.05
N ILE A 7 2.06 -2.53 9.96
CA ILE A 7 2.26 -3.78 9.22
C ILE A 7 2.92 -3.45 7.89
N LYS A 8 4.16 -3.89 7.72
CA LYS A 8 4.88 -3.73 6.46
C LYS A 8 4.64 -4.94 5.57
N ILE A 9 4.26 -4.68 4.32
CA ILE A 9 4.02 -5.71 3.30
C ILE A 9 4.93 -5.44 2.11
N GLY A 10 5.90 -6.32 1.90
CA GLY A 10 6.86 -6.21 0.81
C GLY A 10 6.27 -6.64 -0.54
N SER A 11 6.93 -6.26 -1.63
CA SER A 11 6.45 -6.53 -2.99
C SER A 11 6.29 -8.01 -3.30
N SER A 12 7.15 -8.88 -2.78
CA SER A 12 7.06 -10.33 -3.01
C SER A 12 5.78 -10.95 -2.43
N LEU A 13 5.18 -10.33 -1.43
CA LEU A 13 3.94 -10.78 -0.82
C LEU A 13 2.71 -10.20 -1.50
N VAL A 14 2.78 -8.92 -1.89
CA VAL A 14 1.62 -8.20 -2.42
C VAL A 14 1.44 -8.38 -3.92
N THR A 15 2.46 -8.87 -4.62
CA THR A 15 2.41 -9.04 -6.08
C THR A 15 2.54 -10.51 -6.49
N ARG A 16 2.03 -10.80 -7.68
CA ARG A 16 2.21 -12.07 -8.36
C ARG A 16 3.33 -11.92 -9.37
N SER A 17 4.58 -12.26 -9.01
CA SER A 17 5.69 -12.21 -9.95
C SER A 17 5.67 -10.94 -10.81
N THR A 18 5.39 -11.07 -12.11
CA THR A 18 5.32 -9.95 -13.07
C THR A 18 3.90 -9.57 -13.48
N THR A 19 2.88 -10.19 -12.89
CA THR A 19 1.48 -10.07 -13.39
C THR A 19 0.60 -9.12 -12.58
N GLY A 20 1.17 -8.38 -11.64
CA GLY A 20 0.43 -7.42 -10.84
C GLY A 20 0.15 -7.90 -9.42
N LEU A 21 -0.94 -7.43 -8.82
CA LEU A 21 -1.25 -7.66 -7.41
C LEU A 21 -1.78 -9.06 -7.14
N ASN A 22 -1.42 -9.59 -5.98
CA ASN A 22 -2.00 -10.82 -5.44
C ASN A 22 -3.26 -10.47 -4.64
N ILE A 23 -4.39 -10.39 -5.32
CA ILE A 23 -5.67 -10.00 -4.73
C ILE A 23 -6.11 -10.98 -3.64
N LYS A 24 -5.83 -12.27 -3.81
CA LYS A 24 -6.15 -13.29 -2.81
C LYS A 24 -5.45 -13.01 -1.48
N ASN A 25 -4.17 -12.65 -1.53
CA ASN A 25 -3.43 -12.29 -0.33
C ASN A 25 -3.99 -11.02 0.31
N ILE A 26 -4.27 -9.99 -0.49
CA ILE A 26 -4.82 -8.73 0.02
C ILE A 26 -6.16 -8.98 0.74
N LYS A 27 -7.02 -9.79 0.17
CA LYS A 27 -8.30 -10.17 0.80
C LYS A 27 -8.10 -10.92 2.10
N SER A 28 -7.14 -11.84 2.14
CA SER A 28 -6.80 -12.60 3.35
C SER A 28 -6.29 -11.67 4.46
N TRP A 29 -5.43 -10.73 4.12
CA TRP A 29 -4.92 -9.76 5.11
C TRP A 29 -6.03 -8.83 5.60
N ALA A 30 -6.93 -8.42 4.73
CA ALA A 30 -8.06 -7.58 5.14
C ALA A 30 -8.93 -8.30 6.18
N SER A 31 -9.16 -9.60 6.01
CA SER A 31 -9.86 -10.42 6.98
C SER A 31 -9.13 -10.48 8.32
N GLN A 32 -7.82 -10.72 8.31
CA GLN A 32 -7.00 -10.76 9.52
C GLN A 32 -6.95 -9.41 10.23
N ILE A 33 -6.80 -8.34 9.47
CA ILE A 33 -6.76 -6.97 10.03
C ILE A 33 -8.12 -6.60 10.63
N ASN A 34 -9.22 -7.04 10.03
CA ASN A 34 -10.53 -6.86 10.63
C ASN A 34 -10.60 -7.48 12.03
N GLU A 35 -10.06 -8.69 12.21
CA GLU A 35 -10.02 -9.32 13.53
C GLU A 35 -9.12 -8.58 14.52
N ILE A 36 -7.98 -8.05 14.06
CA ILE A 36 -7.11 -7.21 14.89
C ILE A 36 -7.85 -5.95 15.36
N ARG A 37 -8.57 -5.30 14.47
CA ARG A 37 -9.31 -4.08 14.78
C ARG A 37 -10.45 -4.30 15.78
N LYS A 38 -11.05 -5.48 15.79
CA LYS A 38 -12.06 -5.85 16.82
C LYS A 38 -11.49 -5.82 18.22
N LYS A 39 -10.19 -5.96 18.38
CA LYS A 39 -9.48 -5.85 19.65
C LYS A 39 -9.13 -4.41 20.02
N ASN A 40 -9.75 -3.43 19.37
CA ASN A 40 -9.50 -2.00 19.56
C ASN A 40 -8.06 -1.56 19.24
N ILE A 41 -7.47 -2.19 18.23
CA ILE A 41 -6.13 -1.87 17.74
C ILE A 41 -6.25 -1.08 16.43
N ASN A 42 -5.56 0.05 16.31
CA ASN A 42 -5.40 0.77 15.05
C ASN A 42 -4.38 0.05 14.17
N VAL A 43 -4.57 0.09 12.86
CA VAL A 43 -3.64 -0.55 11.93
C VAL A 43 -3.21 0.45 10.85
N ILE A 44 -1.91 0.51 10.62
CA ILE A 44 -1.29 1.23 9.52
C ILE A 44 -0.60 0.20 8.65
N ILE A 45 -0.91 0.18 7.36
CA ILE A 45 -0.25 -0.70 6.40
C ILE A 45 0.81 0.11 5.64
N VAL A 46 2.02 -0.41 5.58
CA VAL A 46 3.09 0.11 4.74
C VAL A 46 3.32 -0.89 3.62
N SER A 47 2.79 -0.60 2.43
CA SER A 47 2.79 -1.54 1.33
C SER A 47 3.72 -1.12 0.20
N SER A 48 4.45 -2.09 -0.35
CA SER A 48 5.10 -2.01 -1.65
C SER A 48 4.14 -2.47 -2.76
N GLY A 49 4.60 -2.49 -4.00
CA GLY A 49 3.89 -3.14 -5.10
C GLY A 49 3.37 -2.21 -6.19
N ALA A 50 3.52 -0.89 -6.05
CA ALA A 50 3.01 0.06 -7.03
C ALA A 50 3.66 -0.11 -8.42
N ILE A 51 4.97 -0.28 -8.49
CA ILE A 51 5.68 -0.46 -9.78
C ILE A 51 5.24 -1.76 -10.45
N ALA A 52 5.18 -2.86 -9.70
CA ALA A 52 4.76 -4.15 -10.24
C ALA A 52 3.31 -4.10 -10.75
N GLU A 53 2.42 -3.41 -10.07
CA GLU A 53 1.04 -3.20 -10.54
C GLU A 53 1.05 -2.36 -11.83
N GLY A 54 1.88 -1.32 -11.91
CA GLY A 54 2.03 -0.51 -13.12
C GLY A 54 2.53 -1.34 -14.30
N ILE A 55 3.50 -2.21 -14.08
CA ILE A 55 4.00 -3.16 -15.10
C ILE A 55 2.86 -4.07 -15.58
N GLY A 56 2.11 -4.64 -14.67
CA GLY A 56 0.97 -5.50 -15.01
C GLY A 56 -0.11 -4.76 -15.79
N ARG A 57 -0.45 -3.54 -15.40
CA ARG A 57 -1.47 -2.71 -16.07
C ARG A 57 -1.09 -2.36 -17.50
N LEU A 58 0.19 -2.09 -17.75
CA LEU A 58 0.68 -1.77 -19.09
C LEU A 58 1.08 -3.01 -19.91
N GLY A 59 1.04 -4.19 -19.32
CA GLY A 59 1.42 -5.42 -20.01
C GLY A 59 2.89 -5.47 -20.41
N LEU A 60 3.78 -4.85 -19.64
CA LEU A 60 5.20 -4.85 -19.94
C LEU A 60 5.83 -6.20 -19.62
N ILE A 61 6.71 -6.67 -20.49
CA ILE A 61 7.42 -7.94 -20.31
C ILE A 61 8.60 -7.78 -19.36
N ARG A 62 9.23 -6.61 -19.34
CA ARG A 62 10.41 -6.33 -18.52
C ARG A 62 10.23 -5.10 -17.67
N ARG A 63 10.83 -5.13 -16.49
CA ARG A 63 10.93 -3.97 -15.62
C ARG A 63 11.91 -2.96 -16.25
N PRO A 64 11.49 -1.71 -16.51
CA PRO A 64 12.40 -0.66 -16.98
C PRO A 64 13.50 -0.38 -15.95
N THR A 65 14.61 0.17 -16.44
CA THR A 65 15.76 0.54 -15.59
C THR A 65 15.85 2.05 -15.36
N SER A 66 15.22 2.86 -16.22
CA SER A 66 15.28 4.31 -16.06
C SER A 66 14.38 4.78 -14.91
N SER A 67 14.91 5.71 -14.13
CA SER A 67 14.21 6.27 -12.98
C SER A 67 12.87 6.91 -13.35
N SER A 68 12.82 7.65 -14.45
CA SER A 68 11.59 8.32 -14.90
C SER A 68 10.50 7.32 -15.29
N LYS A 69 10.86 6.21 -15.94
CA LYS A 69 9.90 5.15 -16.28
C LYS A 69 9.40 4.42 -15.03
N LEU A 70 10.27 4.16 -14.07
CA LEU A 70 9.89 3.54 -12.81
C LEU A 70 8.94 4.43 -12.00
N GLN A 71 9.18 5.74 -11.99
CA GLN A 71 8.28 6.69 -11.35
C GLN A 71 6.90 6.74 -12.03
N ALA A 72 6.87 6.73 -13.36
CA ALA A 72 5.62 6.68 -14.11
C ALA A 72 4.84 5.39 -13.82
N LEU A 73 5.53 4.25 -13.78
CA LEU A 73 4.92 2.97 -13.43
C LEU A 73 4.39 2.96 -11.99
N ALA A 74 5.12 3.54 -11.06
CA ALA A 74 4.66 3.66 -9.68
C ALA A 74 3.37 4.51 -9.60
N ALA A 75 3.31 5.62 -10.34
CA ALA A 75 2.12 6.47 -10.38
C ALA A 75 0.91 5.74 -10.96
N ILE A 76 1.08 5.01 -12.05
CA ILE A 76 0.03 4.21 -12.67
C ILE A 76 -0.42 3.08 -11.73
N GLY A 77 0.54 2.38 -11.16
CA GLY A 77 0.27 1.20 -10.32
C GLY A 77 -0.31 1.58 -8.95
N GLN A 78 0.02 2.75 -8.44
CA GLN A 78 -0.50 3.21 -7.14
C GLN A 78 -2.03 3.26 -7.13
N MET A 79 -2.65 3.65 -8.23
CA MET A 79 -4.11 3.67 -8.36
C MET A 79 -4.69 2.27 -8.13
N GLY A 80 -4.11 1.25 -8.76
CA GLY A 80 -4.57 -0.13 -8.59
C GLY A 80 -4.29 -0.69 -7.21
N LEU A 81 -3.15 -0.37 -6.64
CA LEU A 81 -2.77 -0.81 -5.30
C LEU A 81 -3.76 -0.30 -4.24
N VAL A 82 -4.02 1.00 -4.26
CA VAL A 82 -4.97 1.63 -3.33
C VAL A 82 -6.37 1.08 -3.52
N GLN A 83 -6.81 0.95 -4.77
CA GLN A 83 -8.13 0.38 -5.08
C GLN A 83 -8.27 -1.06 -4.57
N ALA A 84 -7.25 -1.88 -4.71
CA ALA A 84 -7.28 -3.26 -4.25
C ALA A 84 -7.46 -3.34 -2.73
N TYR A 85 -6.75 -2.51 -1.98
CA TYR A 85 -6.95 -2.43 -0.53
C TYR A 85 -8.33 -1.90 -0.17
N GLU A 86 -8.77 -0.82 -0.83
CA GLU A 86 -10.09 -0.24 -0.58
C GLU A 86 -11.21 -1.26 -0.76
N VAL A 87 -11.20 -1.98 -1.88
CA VAL A 87 -12.20 -3.02 -2.17
C VAL A 87 -12.17 -4.13 -1.14
N ALA A 88 -10.98 -4.59 -0.76
CA ALA A 88 -10.82 -5.66 0.23
C ALA A 88 -11.35 -5.27 1.61
N PHE A 89 -11.10 -4.05 2.05
CA PHE A 89 -11.56 -3.56 3.36
C PHE A 89 -13.02 -3.14 3.39
N LYS A 90 -13.58 -2.74 2.26
CA LYS A 90 -14.98 -2.32 2.16
C LYS A 90 -15.94 -3.42 2.61
N LYS A 91 -15.61 -4.67 2.37
CA LYS A 91 -16.39 -5.83 2.83
C LYS A 91 -16.63 -5.82 4.34
N TYR A 92 -15.72 -5.23 5.10
CA TYR A 92 -15.79 -5.15 6.56
C TYR A 92 -16.21 -3.76 7.06
N ASN A 93 -16.71 -2.90 6.18
CA ASN A 93 -17.04 -1.50 6.48
C ASN A 93 -15.85 -0.72 7.07
N ILE A 94 -14.65 -1.03 6.62
CA ILE A 94 -13.43 -0.33 7.01
C ILE A 94 -13.08 0.67 5.93
N LEU A 95 -13.01 1.95 6.30
CA LEU A 95 -12.52 2.99 5.42
C LEU A 95 -10.99 2.94 5.37
N THR A 96 -10.46 3.16 4.19
CA THR A 96 -9.02 3.28 3.97
C THR A 96 -8.67 4.72 3.58
N ALA A 97 -7.53 5.17 4.03
CA ALA A 97 -6.96 6.45 3.64
C ALA A 97 -5.50 6.24 3.24
N GLN A 98 -5.04 7.03 2.29
CA GLN A 98 -3.67 6.94 1.81
C GLN A 98 -2.83 8.09 2.33
N MET A 99 -1.61 7.79 2.74
CA MET A 99 -0.59 8.77 3.04
C MET A 99 0.63 8.48 2.18
N LEU A 100 1.09 9.49 1.44
CA LEU A 100 2.32 9.41 0.64
C LEU A 100 3.39 10.21 1.36
N LEU A 101 4.49 9.55 1.69
CA LEU A 101 5.60 10.15 2.41
C LEU A 101 6.85 10.20 1.53
N THR A 102 7.59 11.29 1.65
CA THR A 102 8.92 11.48 1.04
C THR A 102 9.98 11.60 2.13
N HIS A 103 11.26 11.53 1.73
CA HIS A 103 12.35 11.81 2.67
C HIS A 103 12.27 13.22 3.27
N GLU A 104 11.80 14.18 2.49
CA GLU A 104 11.61 15.55 2.96
C GLU A 104 10.56 15.63 4.07
N ASP A 105 9.50 14.84 4.00
CA ASP A 105 8.47 14.79 5.05
C ASP A 105 9.05 14.30 6.38
N LEU A 106 10.08 13.44 6.32
CA LEU A 106 10.73 12.92 7.51
C LEU A 106 11.83 13.84 8.04
N SER A 107 12.50 14.62 7.18
CA SER A 107 13.58 15.51 7.54
C SER A 107 13.12 16.93 7.91
N ASN A 108 12.02 17.40 7.36
CA ASN A 108 11.42 18.68 7.72
C ASN A 108 10.54 18.50 8.97
N ARG A 109 10.85 19.23 10.04
CA ARG A 109 10.17 19.05 11.33
C ARG A 109 8.66 19.26 11.25
N GLU A 110 8.20 20.30 10.55
CA GLU A 110 6.78 20.60 10.42
C GLU A 110 6.05 19.49 9.67
N ARG A 111 6.60 19.05 8.53
CA ARG A 111 6.04 17.94 7.74
C ARG A 111 6.05 16.63 8.52
N TYR A 112 7.12 16.36 9.26
CA TYR A 112 7.19 15.19 10.11
C TYR A 112 6.09 15.18 11.17
N LEU A 113 5.89 16.30 11.87
CA LEU A 113 4.85 16.41 12.88
C LEU A 113 3.46 16.29 12.28
N ASN A 114 3.21 16.87 11.11
CA ASN A 114 1.93 16.74 10.43
C ASN A 114 1.66 15.28 10.04
N ALA A 115 2.62 14.59 9.47
CA ALA A 115 2.50 13.17 9.15
C ALA A 115 2.26 12.32 10.40
N LYS A 116 3.01 12.59 11.48
CA LYS A 116 2.87 11.87 12.74
C LYS A 116 1.49 12.05 13.36
N ASN A 117 0.90 13.23 13.24
CA ASN A 117 -0.39 13.55 13.83
C ASN A 117 -1.59 13.10 12.99
N THR A 118 -1.37 12.78 11.71
CA THR A 118 -2.40 12.25 10.82
C THR A 118 -2.72 10.80 11.13
#